data_61487d0bae1f3d2169413f44f861b3ac
#
_entry.id   61487d0bae1f3d2169413f44f861b3ac
#
_cell.length_a   1.000
_cell.length_b   1.000
_cell.length_c   1.000
_cell.angle_alpha   90.00
_cell.angle_beta   90.00
_cell.angle_gamma   90.00
#
_symmetry.space_group_name_H-M   'P 1'
#
loop_
_entity.id
_entity.type
_entity.pdbx_description
1 polymer ?
#
loop_
_entity_poly.entity_id
_entity_poly.type
_entity_poly.pdbx_seq_one_letter_code
_entity_poly.pdbx_strand_id
1 'polypeptide(L)'
;MTSLSKSSPSANFYRFATACCAYYVIAQVIQEAALRHGIDDAATGEQGILQRLRPLDQFRFVAILLSFFPILVAFAAVALRRVRRSPAASVLGFTFSFLFVTAEVSTRSIDLFLVSNKWAMEYHSASSPAIQQLIAGRIQLWEQSVGAFYFVLLAGHLLASTCFAIATWDDYRWNRIVAVAFLLNALRLTSRVAEGYLGQNWLDPVNNAVYFPTVALIFGTLTAWLWKQTRMVRNEQEARRTV
;
A
#
# COMPACT_ATOMS: atom_id res chain seq x y z
N MET A 1 -20.38 33.97 15.25
CA MET A 1 -19.40 33.12 14.52
C MET A 1 -18.43 32.56 15.55
N THR A 2 -18.70 31.38 16.05
CA THR A 2 -17.84 30.66 17.01
C THR A 2 -16.55 30.31 16.30
N SER A 3 -15.41 30.83 16.79
CA SER A 3 -14.08 30.42 16.33
C SER A 3 -13.92 28.94 16.59
N LEU A 4 -14.06 28.14 15.54
CA LEU A 4 -13.62 26.73 15.56
C LEU A 4 -12.16 26.74 16.01
N SER A 5 -11.94 26.34 17.25
CA SER A 5 -10.61 26.16 17.84
C SER A 5 -9.73 25.39 16.85
N LYS A 6 -8.68 26.02 16.35
CA LYS A 6 -7.73 25.45 15.38
C LYS A 6 -6.89 24.35 16.05
N SER A 7 -7.52 23.24 16.43
CA SER A 7 -6.80 22.08 16.98
C SER A 7 -5.96 21.46 15.87
N SER A 8 -4.66 21.68 15.90
CA SER A 8 -3.71 20.90 15.12
C SER A 8 -3.65 19.46 15.66
N PRO A 9 -3.45 18.43 14.82
CA PRO A 9 -3.30 17.06 15.30
C PRO A 9 -2.25 16.95 16.40
N SER A 10 -2.52 16.11 17.40
CA SER A 10 -1.64 15.94 18.57
C SER A 10 -0.35 15.21 18.22
N ALA A 11 0.69 15.36 19.03
CA ALA A 11 1.93 14.57 18.91
C ALA A 11 1.67 13.06 18.99
N ASN A 12 0.69 12.64 19.78
CA ASN A 12 0.28 11.23 19.89
C ASN A 12 -0.29 10.68 18.58
N PHE A 13 -1.03 11.49 17.83
CA PHE A 13 -1.52 11.10 16.50
C PHE A 13 -0.36 10.83 15.53
N TYR A 14 0.65 11.70 15.49
CA TYR A 14 1.83 11.48 14.63
C TYR A 14 2.67 10.28 15.09
N ARG A 15 2.77 10.02 16.41
CA ARG A 15 3.42 8.81 16.92
C ARG A 15 2.67 7.56 16.46
N PHE A 16 1.35 7.55 16.54
CA PHE A 16 0.52 6.45 16.06
C PHE A 16 0.68 6.26 14.54
N ALA A 17 0.62 7.34 13.75
CA ALA A 17 0.87 7.28 12.30
C ALA A 17 2.27 6.76 11.94
N THR A 18 3.29 7.08 12.75
CA THR A 18 4.64 6.53 12.60
C THR A 18 4.64 5.01 12.79
N ALA A 19 4.01 4.52 13.86
CA ALA A 19 3.89 3.08 14.12
C ALA A 19 3.11 2.36 12.99
N CYS A 20 2.04 2.97 12.50
CA CYS A 20 1.27 2.47 11.37
C CYS A 20 2.12 2.35 10.09
N CYS A 21 2.93 3.35 9.78
CA CYS A 21 3.80 3.33 8.62
C CYS A 21 4.92 2.28 8.77
N ALA A 22 5.51 2.17 9.95
CA ALA A 22 6.51 1.15 10.25
C ALA A 22 5.94 -0.26 10.13
N TYR A 23 4.71 -0.49 10.60
CA TYR A 23 4.03 -1.77 10.43
C TYR A 23 3.84 -2.14 8.96
N TYR A 24 3.49 -1.18 8.11
CA TYR A 24 3.41 -1.41 6.66
C TYR A 24 4.76 -1.87 6.08
N VAL A 25 5.87 -1.22 6.47
CA VAL A 25 7.21 -1.65 6.04
C VAL A 25 7.51 -3.08 6.48
N ILE A 26 7.18 -3.44 7.73
CA ILE A 26 7.37 -4.79 8.26
C ILE A 26 6.55 -5.80 7.45
N ALA A 27 5.30 -5.50 7.12
CA ALA A 27 4.46 -6.36 6.30
C ALA A 27 5.05 -6.58 4.89
N GLN A 28 5.67 -5.56 4.28
CA GLN A 28 6.38 -5.70 3.00
C GLN A 28 7.63 -6.58 3.14
N VAL A 29 8.37 -6.49 4.25
CA VAL A 29 9.51 -7.39 4.53
C VAL A 29 9.03 -8.84 4.66
N ILE A 30 7.94 -9.09 5.37
CA ILE A 30 7.33 -10.41 5.51
C ILE A 30 6.92 -10.95 4.14
N GLN A 31 6.27 -10.13 3.30
CA GLN A 31 5.90 -10.52 1.95
C GLN A 31 7.12 -10.92 1.12
N GLU A 32 8.15 -10.09 1.10
CA GLU A 32 9.38 -10.36 0.34
C GLU A 32 10.09 -11.63 0.83
N ALA A 33 10.16 -11.82 2.15
CA ALA A 33 10.75 -13.03 2.73
C ALA A 33 9.98 -14.30 2.35
N ALA A 34 8.64 -14.23 2.36
CA ALA A 34 7.79 -15.36 1.97
C ALA A 34 7.99 -15.73 0.49
N LEU A 35 8.04 -14.73 -0.41
CA LEU A 35 8.29 -14.95 -1.84
C LEU A 35 9.67 -15.55 -2.11
N ARG A 36 10.70 -15.12 -1.37
CA ARG A 36 12.06 -15.67 -1.57
C ARG A 36 12.26 -17.07 -1.01
N HIS A 37 11.48 -17.49 -0.01
CA HIS A 37 11.78 -18.69 0.78
C HIS A 37 10.71 -19.77 0.74
N GLY A 38 9.69 -19.70 -0.09
CA GLY A 38 8.75 -20.79 -0.12
C GLY A 38 7.49 -20.61 -0.93
N ILE A 39 7.31 -19.46 -1.53
CA ILE A 39 6.16 -19.18 -2.39
C ILE A 39 6.68 -18.94 -3.81
N ASP A 40 6.22 -19.74 -4.75
CA ASP A 40 6.49 -19.54 -6.17
C ASP A 40 5.38 -18.64 -6.76
N ASP A 41 5.70 -17.37 -6.96
CA ASP A 41 4.76 -16.39 -7.51
C ASP A 41 4.43 -16.67 -9.00
N ALA A 42 5.23 -17.50 -9.66
CA ALA A 42 5.00 -17.96 -11.02
C ALA A 42 4.20 -19.28 -11.11
N ALA A 43 3.86 -19.90 -9.96
CA ALA A 43 3.09 -21.13 -9.95
C ALA A 43 1.69 -20.91 -10.55
N THR A 44 1.37 -21.71 -11.57
CA THR A 44 0.10 -21.64 -12.30
C THR A 44 -0.67 -22.95 -12.22
N GLY A 45 -1.92 -22.96 -12.63
CA GLY A 45 -2.76 -24.14 -12.67
C GLY A 45 -2.95 -24.80 -11.29
N GLU A 46 -2.91 -26.11 -11.23
CA GLU A 46 -3.10 -26.89 -10.00
C GLU A 46 -2.10 -26.51 -8.91
N GLN A 47 -0.83 -26.38 -9.25
CA GLN A 47 0.22 -26.03 -8.29
C GLN A 47 -0.03 -24.65 -7.67
N GLY A 48 -0.43 -23.66 -8.46
CA GLY A 48 -0.79 -22.33 -7.97
C GLY A 48 -2.00 -22.37 -7.03
N ILE A 49 -3.02 -23.18 -7.36
CA ILE A 49 -4.21 -23.33 -6.52
C ILE A 49 -3.84 -23.96 -5.17
N LEU A 50 -3.07 -25.06 -5.18
CA LEU A 50 -2.68 -25.77 -3.96
C LEU A 50 -1.72 -24.95 -3.08
N GLN A 51 -0.87 -24.12 -3.68
CA GLN A 51 0.01 -23.21 -2.94
C GLN A 51 -0.77 -22.25 -2.05
N ARG A 52 -1.94 -21.78 -2.49
CA ARG A 52 -2.81 -20.86 -1.72
C ARG A 52 -3.30 -21.46 -0.39
N LEU A 53 -3.28 -22.80 -0.24
CA LEU A 53 -3.62 -23.50 0.99
C LEU A 53 -2.46 -23.59 1.99
N ARG A 54 -1.23 -23.24 1.60
CA ARG A 54 -0.07 -23.31 2.49
C ARG A 54 -0.20 -22.24 3.59
N PRO A 55 0.09 -22.59 4.86
CA PRO A 55 -0.01 -21.63 5.97
C PRO A 55 0.84 -20.38 5.77
N LEU A 56 2.02 -20.49 5.13
CA LEU A 56 2.90 -19.37 4.83
C LEU A 56 2.25 -18.37 3.88
N ASP A 57 1.56 -18.85 2.83
CA ASP A 57 0.89 -17.98 1.86
C ASP A 57 -0.33 -17.30 2.49
N GLN A 58 -1.13 -18.02 3.26
CA GLN A 58 -2.25 -17.45 4.00
C GLN A 58 -1.80 -16.40 5.02
N PHE A 59 -0.72 -16.67 5.77
CA PHE A 59 -0.14 -15.70 6.69
C PHE A 59 0.33 -14.43 5.95
N ARG A 60 0.99 -14.59 4.81
CA ARG A 60 1.39 -13.48 3.94
C ARG A 60 0.19 -12.64 3.52
N PHE A 61 -0.88 -13.25 3.02
CA PHE A 61 -2.10 -12.55 2.61
C PHE A 61 -2.74 -11.77 3.77
N VAL A 62 -2.84 -12.38 4.95
CA VAL A 62 -3.38 -11.72 6.15
C VAL A 62 -2.50 -10.53 6.56
N ALA A 63 -1.19 -10.70 6.62
CA ALA A 63 -0.26 -9.65 7.01
C ALA A 63 -0.35 -8.43 6.08
N ILE A 64 -0.38 -8.67 4.76
CA ILE A 64 -0.53 -7.61 3.75
C ILE A 64 -1.90 -6.95 3.84
N LEU A 65 -2.99 -7.72 3.88
CA LEU A 65 -4.34 -7.18 4.00
C LEU A 65 -4.46 -6.24 5.21
N LEU A 66 -3.99 -6.69 6.37
CA LEU A 66 -4.05 -5.87 7.59
C LEU A 66 -3.16 -4.64 7.54
N SER A 67 -2.10 -4.62 6.70
CA SER A 67 -1.19 -3.48 6.59
C SER A 67 -1.79 -2.27 5.87
N PHE A 68 -2.84 -2.45 5.06
CA PHE A 68 -3.47 -1.36 4.32
C PHE A 68 -4.30 -0.42 5.19
N PHE A 69 -4.86 -0.88 6.29
CA PHE A 69 -5.57 0.00 7.21
C PHE A 69 -4.62 0.98 7.93
N PRO A 70 -3.52 0.53 8.54
CA PRO A 70 -2.54 1.41 9.14
C PRO A 70 -1.89 2.41 8.17
N ILE A 71 -1.57 2.01 6.93
CA ILE A 71 -0.94 2.92 5.99
C ILE A 71 -1.84 4.10 5.62
N LEU A 72 -3.16 3.90 5.61
CA LEU A 72 -4.11 5.00 5.40
C LEU A 72 -4.01 6.07 6.49
N VAL A 73 -3.74 5.67 7.75
CA VAL A 73 -3.50 6.62 8.86
C VAL A 73 -2.22 7.43 8.60
N ALA A 74 -1.17 6.82 8.06
CA ALA A 74 0.04 7.53 7.70
C ALA A 74 -0.21 8.58 6.59
N PHE A 75 -0.98 8.24 5.56
CA PHE A 75 -1.37 9.19 4.51
C PHE A 75 -2.27 10.32 5.05
N ALA A 76 -3.20 10.00 5.96
CA ALA A 76 -4.00 11.02 6.66
C ALA A 76 -3.11 11.99 7.43
N ALA A 77 -2.06 11.49 8.11
CA ALA A 77 -1.13 12.34 8.84
C ALA A 77 -0.34 13.28 7.92
N VAL A 78 0.08 12.83 6.73
CA VAL A 78 0.69 13.68 5.70
C VAL A 78 -0.29 14.77 5.27
N ALA A 79 -1.51 14.39 4.89
CA ALA A 79 -2.54 15.31 4.45
C ALA A 79 -2.84 16.39 5.51
N LEU A 80 -3.08 15.98 6.76
CA LEU A 80 -3.37 16.91 7.87
C LEU A 80 -2.21 17.86 8.18
N ARG A 81 -0.95 17.40 8.05
CA ARG A 81 0.21 18.27 8.25
C ARG A 81 0.35 19.32 7.15
N ARG A 82 -0.07 18.99 5.92
CA ARG A 82 0.14 19.81 4.73
C ARG A 82 -1.07 20.60 4.25
N VAL A 83 -2.29 20.27 4.72
CA VAL A 83 -3.55 20.85 4.23
C VAL A 83 -3.59 22.39 4.36
N ARG A 84 -2.95 22.99 5.36
CA ARG A 84 -2.91 24.44 5.51
C ARG A 84 -2.02 25.14 4.47
N ARG A 85 -1.01 24.45 3.96
CA ARG A 85 -0.02 25.01 3.02
C ARG A 85 -0.33 24.65 1.56
N SER A 86 -0.86 23.46 1.34
CA SER A 86 -1.24 22.96 0.03
C SER A 86 -2.58 22.20 0.12
N PRO A 87 -3.71 22.91 0.28
CA PRO A 87 -4.99 22.28 0.59
C PRO A 87 -5.45 21.31 -0.50
N ALA A 88 -5.47 21.73 -1.76
CA ALA A 88 -5.93 20.91 -2.88
C ALA A 88 -5.10 19.62 -3.02
N ALA A 89 -3.77 19.73 -3.07
CA ALA A 89 -2.89 18.57 -3.21
C ALA A 89 -2.98 17.62 -2.00
N SER A 90 -3.16 18.15 -0.78
CA SER A 90 -3.31 17.32 0.43
C SER A 90 -4.62 16.54 0.43
N VAL A 91 -5.73 17.18 0.07
CA VAL A 91 -7.05 16.55 0.01
C VAL A 91 -7.09 15.51 -1.10
N LEU A 92 -6.65 15.86 -2.32
CA LEU A 92 -6.60 14.93 -3.44
C LEU A 92 -5.66 13.76 -3.16
N GLY A 93 -4.49 14.02 -2.57
CA GLY A 93 -3.55 12.96 -2.19
C GLY A 93 -4.17 11.95 -1.22
N PHE A 94 -4.91 12.43 -0.22
CA PHE A 94 -5.63 11.54 0.70
C PHE A 94 -6.79 10.79 0.01
N THR A 95 -7.57 11.48 -0.82
CA THR A 95 -8.69 10.86 -1.57
C THR A 95 -8.19 9.74 -2.47
N PHE A 96 -7.12 9.95 -3.23
CA PHE A 96 -6.53 8.93 -4.07
C PHE A 96 -5.87 7.80 -3.25
N SER A 97 -5.29 8.10 -2.07
CA SER A 97 -4.81 7.08 -1.15
C SER A 97 -5.95 6.21 -0.62
N PHE A 98 -7.09 6.80 -0.32
CA PHE A 98 -8.28 6.06 0.12
C PHE A 98 -8.79 5.14 -1.00
N LEU A 99 -8.85 5.63 -2.25
CA LEU A 99 -9.19 4.80 -3.41
C LEU A 99 -8.23 3.62 -3.58
N PHE A 100 -6.93 3.88 -3.52
CA PHE A 100 -5.89 2.84 -3.57
C PHE A 100 -6.07 1.79 -2.48
N VAL A 101 -6.21 2.22 -1.22
CA VAL A 101 -6.38 1.29 -0.09
C VAL A 101 -7.68 0.50 -0.20
N THR A 102 -8.78 1.12 -0.62
CA THR A 102 -10.06 0.43 -0.83
C THR A 102 -9.93 -0.64 -1.91
N ALA A 103 -9.27 -0.34 -3.03
CA ALA A 103 -9.04 -1.31 -4.10
C ALA A 103 -8.17 -2.49 -3.60
N GLU A 104 -7.07 -2.23 -2.90
CA GLU A 104 -6.20 -3.27 -2.32
C GLU A 104 -6.94 -4.14 -1.31
N VAL A 105 -7.63 -3.53 -0.34
CA VAL A 105 -8.37 -4.28 0.68
C VAL A 105 -9.43 -5.16 0.04
N SER A 106 -10.19 -4.64 -0.94
CA SER A 106 -11.22 -5.41 -1.65
C SER A 106 -10.61 -6.59 -2.39
N THR A 107 -9.57 -6.36 -3.18
CA THR A 107 -8.90 -7.42 -3.95
C THR A 107 -8.31 -8.49 -3.03
N ARG A 108 -7.55 -8.09 -2.01
CA ARG A 108 -6.92 -9.03 -1.05
C ARG A 108 -7.94 -9.78 -0.19
N SER A 109 -9.07 -9.15 0.13
CA SER A 109 -10.16 -9.83 0.83
C SER A 109 -10.79 -10.94 -0.01
N ILE A 110 -11.02 -10.68 -1.31
CA ILE A 110 -11.53 -11.70 -2.22
C ILE A 110 -10.50 -12.82 -2.40
N ASP A 111 -9.23 -12.48 -2.61
CA ASP A 111 -8.14 -13.47 -2.71
C ASP A 111 -8.06 -14.37 -1.47
N LEU A 112 -8.13 -13.80 -0.27
CA LEU A 112 -8.02 -14.56 0.98
C LEU A 112 -9.29 -15.35 1.27
N PHE A 113 -10.45 -14.68 1.33
CA PHE A 113 -11.66 -15.31 1.87
C PHE A 113 -12.41 -16.14 0.83
N LEU A 114 -12.38 -15.74 -0.44
CA LEU A 114 -13.10 -16.46 -1.48
C LEU A 114 -12.19 -17.41 -2.25
N VAL A 115 -11.05 -16.92 -2.76
CA VAL A 115 -10.19 -17.75 -3.61
C VAL A 115 -9.43 -18.78 -2.78
N SER A 116 -8.70 -18.33 -1.73
CA SER A 116 -7.87 -19.23 -0.93
C SER A 116 -8.71 -20.08 0.03
N ASN A 117 -9.56 -19.46 0.86
CA ASN A 117 -10.27 -20.17 1.93
C ASN A 117 -11.52 -20.92 1.46
N LYS A 118 -12.04 -20.66 0.27
CA LYS A 118 -13.20 -21.36 -0.24
C LYS A 118 -12.86 -22.16 -1.50
N TRP A 119 -12.56 -21.51 -2.61
CA TRP A 119 -12.40 -22.19 -3.90
C TRP A 119 -11.18 -23.13 -3.92
N ALA A 120 -10.03 -22.77 -3.37
CA ALA A 120 -8.87 -23.65 -3.33
C ALA A 120 -9.14 -24.86 -2.42
N MET A 121 -9.86 -24.70 -1.31
CA MET A 121 -10.29 -25.82 -0.45
C MET A 121 -11.30 -26.74 -1.15
N GLU A 122 -12.31 -26.17 -1.84
CA GLU A 122 -13.27 -26.92 -2.66
C GLU A 122 -12.55 -27.70 -3.78
N TYR A 123 -11.57 -27.08 -4.43
CA TYR A 123 -10.74 -27.74 -5.45
C TYR A 123 -10.00 -28.95 -4.89
N HIS A 124 -9.33 -28.76 -3.73
CA HIS A 124 -8.57 -29.83 -3.08
C HIS A 124 -9.45 -31.00 -2.61
N SER A 125 -10.68 -30.72 -2.17
CA SER A 125 -11.60 -31.74 -1.68
C SER A 125 -12.52 -32.35 -2.76
N ALA A 126 -12.47 -31.85 -3.99
CA ALA A 126 -13.33 -32.32 -5.07
C ALA A 126 -12.95 -33.74 -5.51
N SER A 127 -13.95 -34.65 -5.54
CA SER A 127 -13.79 -36.04 -5.93
C SER A 127 -13.84 -36.28 -7.45
N SER A 128 -14.25 -35.27 -8.23
CA SER A 128 -14.42 -35.37 -9.69
C SER A 128 -13.52 -34.38 -10.41
N PRO A 129 -12.76 -34.83 -11.45
CA PRO A 129 -11.98 -33.94 -12.30
C PRO A 129 -12.83 -32.84 -12.97
N ALA A 130 -14.10 -33.11 -13.30
CA ALA A 130 -14.99 -32.14 -13.90
C ALA A 130 -15.30 -30.98 -12.91
N ILE A 131 -15.48 -31.28 -11.63
CA ILE A 131 -15.67 -30.27 -10.57
C ILE A 131 -14.39 -29.47 -10.39
N GLN A 132 -13.22 -30.12 -10.35
CA GLN A 132 -11.94 -29.43 -10.25
C GLN A 132 -11.72 -28.47 -11.41
N GLN A 133 -12.01 -28.86 -12.65
CA GLN A 133 -11.93 -27.98 -13.82
C GLN A 133 -12.86 -26.77 -13.70
N LEU A 134 -14.10 -26.95 -13.22
CA LEU A 134 -15.04 -25.86 -13.01
C LEU A 134 -14.50 -24.84 -11.98
N ILE A 135 -13.94 -25.32 -10.88
CA ILE A 135 -13.39 -24.45 -9.83
C ILE A 135 -12.12 -23.74 -10.34
N ALA A 136 -11.24 -24.45 -11.03
CA ALA A 136 -10.06 -23.85 -11.64
C ALA A 136 -10.44 -22.73 -12.63
N GLY A 137 -11.47 -22.93 -13.43
CA GLY A 137 -12.00 -21.91 -14.33
C GLY A 137 -12.52 -20.67 -13.61
N ARG A 138 -13.14 -20.83 -12.43
CA ARG A 138 -13.55 -19.68 -11.60
C ARG A 138 -12.35 -18.89 -11.06
N ILE A 139 -11.33 -19.59 -10.59
CA ILE A 139 -10.11 -18.97 -10.10
C ILE A 139 -9.40 -18.22 -11.23
N GLN A 140 -9.27 -18.83 -12.40
CA GLN A 140 -8.66 -18.19 -13.56
C GLN A 140 -9.44 -16.94 -14.03
N LEU A 141 -10.77 -16.99 -14.02
CA LEU A 141 -11.60 -15.82 -14.33
C LEU A 141 -11.38 -14.69 -13.34
N TRP A 142 -11.24 -15.01 -12.05
CA TRP A 142 -10.90 -14.02 -11.04
C TRP A 142 -9.51 -13.43 -11.29
N GLU A 143 -8.49 -14.24 -11.55
CA GLU A 143 -7.12 -13.78 -11.83
C GLU A 143 -7.06 -12.82 -13.04
N GLN A 144 -7.83 -13.10 -14.09
CA GLN A 144 -7.99 -12.19 -15.23
C GLN A 144 -8.69 -10.89 -14.83
N SER A 145 -9.71 -10.98 -13.98
CA SER A 145 -10.46 -9.80 -13.50
C SER A 145 -9.62 -8.89 -12.60
N VAL A 146 -8.76 -9.48 -11.76
CA VAL A 146 -7.82 -8.73 -10.90
C VAL A 146 -6.94 -7.81 -11.73
N GLY A 147 -6.50 -8.20 -12.92
CA GLY A 147 -5.74 -7.35 -13.82
C GLY A 147 -6.43 -6.01 -14.12
N ALA A 148 -7.74 -6.03 -14.34
CA ALA A 148 -8.52 -4.80 -14.57
C ALA A 148 -8.61 -3.93 -13.28
N PHE A 149 -8.85 -4.53 -12.12
CA PHE A 149 -8.89 -3.81 -10.84
C PHE A 149 -7.53 -3.24 -10.46
N TYR A 150 -6.45 -3.92 -10.83
CA TYR A 150 -5.09 -3.50 -10.55
C TYR A 150 -4.73 -2.16 -11.21
N PHE A 151 -5.33 -1.83 -12.36
CA PHE A 151 -5.19 -0.51 -12.97
C PHE A 151 -5.71 0.60 -12.04
N VAL A 152 -6.89 0.44 -11.46
CA VAL A 152 -7.49 1.43 -10.55
C VAL A 152 -6.60 1.64 -9.33
N LEU A 153 -6.05 0.55 -8.81
CA LEU A 153 -5.12 0.55 -7.69
C LEU A 153 -3.83 1.32 -8.02
N LEU A 154 -3.18 1.00 -9.14
CA LEU A 154 -1.96 1.68 -9.58
C LEU A 154 -2.22 3.16 -9.87
N ALA A 155 -3.30 3.50 -10.56
CA ALA A 155 -3.67 4.88 -10.88
C ALA A 155 -3.96 5.69 -9.61
N GLY A 156 -4.72 5.12 -8.67
CA GLY A 156 -4.98 5.76 -7.38
C GLY A 156 -3.71 6.05 -6.60
N HIS A 157 -2.82 5.05 -6.49
CA HIS A 157 -1.56 5.21 -5.77
C HIS A 157 -0.58 6.18 -6.48
N LEU A 158 -0.53 6.16 -7.81
CA LEU A 158 0.24 7.10 -8.62
C LEU A 158 -0.20 8.55 -8.39
N LEU A 159 -1.50 8.80 -8.50
CA LEU A 159 -2.07 10.13 -8.29
C LEU A 159 -1.90 10.60 -6.84
N ALA A 160 -2.08 9.71 -5.87
CA ALA A 160 -1.80 10.00 -4.46
C ALA A 160 -0.35 10.43 -4.25
N SER A 161 0.60 9.67 -4.80
CA SER A 161 2.04 9.95 -4.67
C SER A 161 2.41 11.28 -5.33
N THR A 162 1.87 11.56 -6.50
CA THR A 162 2.08 12.83 -7.19
C THR A 162 1.54 14.01 -6.37
N CYS A 163 0.32 13.90 -5.86
CA CYS A 163 -0.30 14.94 -5.03
C CYS A 163 0.49 15.16 -3.73
N PHE A 164 0.93 14.09 -3.06
CA PHE A 164 1.73 14.23 -1.84
C PHE A 164 3.15 14.77 -2.12
N ALA A 165 3.75 14.46 -3.26
CA ALA A 165 5.00 15.08 -3.66
C ALA A 165 4.83 16.61 -3.77
N ILE A 166 3.77 17.08 -4.45
CA ILE A 166 3.44 18.51 -4.57
C ILE A 166 3.16 19.10 -3.18
N ALA A 167 2.34 18.44 -2.35
CA ALA A 167 1.96 18.94 -1.05
C ALA A 167 3.14 19.08 -0.08
N THR A 168 4.13 18.20 -0.18
CA THR A 168 5.29 18.17 0.72
C THR A 168 6.48 18.97 0.19
N TRP A 169 6.47 19.41 -1.06
CA TRP A 169 7.55 20.21 -1.65
C TRP A 169 7.61 21.60 -1.03
N ASP A 170 8.69 21.90 -0.28
CA ASP A 170 8.97 23.22 0.27
C ASP A 170 10.46 23.35 0.64
N ASP A 171 10.85 24.49 1.25
CA ASP A 171 12.25 24.78 1.58
C ASP A 171 12.81 23.98 2.75
N TYR A 172 11.96 23.32 3.53
CA TYR A 172 12.42 22.52 4.64
C TYR A 172 12.97 21.18 4.16
N ARG A 173 14.25 20.93 4.43
CA ARG A 173 15.01 19.77 3.92
C ARG A 173 14.26 18.44 4.05
N TRP A 174 13.64 18.17 5.20
CA TRP A 174 12.94 16.91 5.44
C TRP A 174 11.67 16.76 4.59
N ASN A 175 10.98 17.85 4.31
CA ASN A 175 9.82 17.83 3.44
C ASN A 175 10.24 17.57 1.99
N ARG A 176 11.35 18.15 1.51
CA ARG A 176 11.92 17.81 0.19
C ARG A 176 12.31 16.34 0.07
N ILE A 177 12.92 15.76 1.12
CA ILE A 177 13.28 14.33 1.11
C ILE A 177 12.03 13.48 0.93
N VAL A 178 10.94 13.77 1.65
CA VAL A 178 9.67 13.05 1.51
C VAL A 178 9.01 13.32 0.15
N ALA A 179 9.08 14.54 -0.36
CA ALA A 179 8.58 14.87 -1.70
C ALA A 179 9.29 14.03 -2.78
N VAL A 180 10.62 13.92 -2.69
CA VAL A 180 11.42 13.07 -3.59
C VAL A 180 11.04 11.60 -3.43
N ALA A 181 10.82 11.11 -2.20
CA ALA A 181 10.35 9.74 -1.98
C ALA A 181 9.00 9.48 -2.66
N PHE A 182 8.04 10.41 -2.56
CA PHE A 182 6.77 10.29 -3.28
C PHE A 182 6.93 10.38 -4.81
N LEU A 183 7.83 11.22 -5.32
CA LEU A 183 8.14 11.25 -6.77
C LEU A 183 8.75 9.94 -7.24
N LEU A 184 9.66 9.34 -6.49
CA LEU A 184 10.21 8.02 -6.81
C LEU A 184 9.12 6.95 -6.83
N ASN A 185 8.15 7.02 -5.89
CA ASN A 185 6.99 6.12 -5.93
C ASN A 185 6.13 6.35 -7.17
N ALA A 186 5.88 7.61 -7.54
CA ALA A 186 5.13 7.92 -8.74
C ALA A 186 5.83 7.38 -10.01
N LEU A 187 7.13 7.55 -10.13
CA LEU A 187 7.92 6.99 -11.24
C LEU A 187 7.84 5.46 -11.29
N ARG A 188 8.01 4.79 -10.16
CA ARG A 188 7.86 3.33 -10.05
C ARG A 188 6.46 2.87 -10.50
N LEU A 189 5.42 3.57 -10.06
CA LEU A 189 4.04 3.23 -10.43
C LEU A 189 3.76 3.50 -11.91
N THR A 190 4.34 4.57 -12.48
CA THR A 190 4.27 4.83 -13.93
C THR A 190 4.94 3.70 -14.72
N SER A 191 6.09 3.21 -14.28
CA SER A 191 6.77 2.06 -14.88
C SER A 191 5.90 0.79 -14.83
N ARG A 192 5.21 0.53 -13.70
CA ARG A 192 4.26 -0.59 -13.57
C ARG A 192 3.04 -0.45 -14.48
N VAL A 193 2.51 0.75 -14.65
CA VAL A 193 1.41 1.01 -15.61
C VAL A 193 1.89 0.78 -17.04
N ALA A 194 3.10 1.23 -17.38
CA ALA A 194 3.67 1.03 -18.71
C ALA A 194 3.90 -0.45 -19.03
N GLU A 195 4.38 -1.22 -18.08
CA GLU A 195 4.54 -2.66 -18.21
C GLU A 195 3.18 -3.37 -18.39
N GLY A 196 2.26 -3.19 -17.42
CA GLY A 196 1.05 -3.99 -17.36
C GLY A 196 -0.02 -3.61 -18.39
N TYR A 197 -0.02 -2.36 -18.90
CA TYR A 197 -1.12 -1.84 -19.73
C TYR A 197 -0.70 -1.22 -21.06
N LEU A 198 0.60 -0.87 -21.21
CA LEU A 198 1.13 -0.29 -22.45
C LEU A 198 2.07 -1.24 -23.20
N GLY A 199 2.14 -2.51 -22.79
CA GLY A 199 2.93 -3.54 -23.46
C GLY A 199 4.43 -3.40 -23.34
N GLN A 200 4.95 -2.64 -22.36
CA GLN A 200 6.38 -2.45 -22.14
C GLN A 200 7.01 -3.59 -21.32
N ASN A 201 6.89 -4.82 -21.80
CA ASN A 201 7.29 -6.04 -21.08
C ASN A 201 8.75 -6.10 -20.66
N TRP A 202 9.63 -5.33 -21.31
CA TRP A 202 11.05 -5.23 -20.94
C TRP A 202 11.26 -4.59 -19.55
N LEU A 203 10.25 -3.91 -19.01
CA LEU A 203 10.29 -3.32 -17.68
C LEU A 203 10.07 -4.34 -16.56
N ASP A 204 9.48 -5.51 -16.84
CA ASP A 204 9.13 -6.50 -15.80
C ASP A 204 10.33 -6.93 -14.94
N PRO A 205 11.50 -7.34 -15.49
CA PRO A 205 12.64 -7.70 -14.66
C PRO A 205 13.15 -6.54 -13.79
N VAL A 206 13.10 -5.31 -14.33
CA VAL A 206 13.52 -4.11 -13.61
C VAL A 206 12.55 -3.80 -12.49
N ASN A 207 11.25 -3.79 -12.77
CA ASN A 207 10.20 -3.53 -11.79
C ASN A 207 10.23 -4.52 -10.63
N ASN A 208 10.44 -5.81 -10.92
CA ASN A 208 10.52 -6.85 -9.90
C ASN A 208 11.79 -6.70 -9.03
N ALA A 209 12.95 -6.43 -9.64
CA ALA A 209 14.20 -6.25 -8.90
C ALA A 209 14.19 -5.01 -7.99
N VAL A 210 13.61 -3.89 -8.45
CA VAL A 210 13.59 -2.64 -7.68
C VAL A 210 12.39 -2.48 -6.75
N TYR A 211 11.40 -3.37 -6.83
CA TYR A 211 10.14 -3.23 -6.08
C TYR A 211 10.39 -3.06 -4.59
N PHE A 212 10.90 -4.10 -3.94
CA PHE A 212 11.06 -4.11 -2.48
C PHE A 212 12.04 -3.03 -1.98
N PRO A 213 13.26 -2.86 -2.55
CA PRO A 213 14.16 -1.79 -2.13
C PRO A 213 13.53 -0.40 -2.21
N THR A 214 12.78 -0.13 -3.28
CA THR A 214 12.14 1.18 -3.48
C THR A 214 11.00 1.40 -2.48
N VAL A 215 10.15 0.41 -2.27
CA VAL A 215 9.06 0.48 -1.29
C VAL A 215 9.62 0.69 0.12
N ALA A 216 10.64 -0.07 0.52
CA ALA A 216 11.29 0.06 1.81
C ALA A 216 11.92 1.47 2.00
N LEU A 217 12.57 1.99 0.98
CA LEU A 217 13.15 3.34 0.99
C LEU A 217 12.06 4.42 1.15
N ILE A 218 10.99 4.35 0.37
CA ILE A 218 9.92 5.35 0.36
C ILE A 218 9.20 5.38 1.71
N PHE A 219 8.72 4.23 2.16
CA PHE A 219 7.94 4.16 3.41
C PHE A 219 8.82 4.23 4.65
N GLY A 220 10.09 3.81 4.58
CA GLY A 220 11.09 4.06 5.61
C GLY A 220 11.36 5.57 5.78
N THR A 221 11.51 6.28 4.67
CA THR A 221 11.66 7.76 4.66
C THR A 221 10.41 8.44 5.23
N LEU A 222 9.22 7.99 4.87
CA LEU A 222 7.96 8.51 5.40
C LEU A 222 7.86 8.26 6.91
N THR A 223 8.23 7.07 7.38
CA THR A 223 8.28 6.73 8.82
C THR A 223 9.20 7.67 9.59
N ALA A 224 10.41 7.91 9.09
CA ALA A 224 11.37 8.83 9.70
C ALA A 224 10.83 10.27 9.73
N TRP A 225 10.17 10.71 8.67
CA TRP A 225 9.55 12.04 8.61
C TRP A 225 8.42 12.17 9.62
N LEU A 226 7.50 11.20 9.71
CA LEU A 226 6.39 11.19 10.68
C LEU A 226 6.92 11.22 12.12
N TRP A 227 7.98 10.46 12.42
CA TRP A 227 8.64 10.50 13.71
C TRP A 227 9.17 11.90 14.04
N LYS A 228 9.77 12.57 13.06
CA LYS A 228 10.24 13.94 13.23
C LYS A 228 9.08 14.93 13.46
N GLN A 229 7.96 14.77 12.75
CA GLN A 229 6.76 15.58 12.99
C GLN A 229 6.24 15.41 14.43
N THR A 230 6.29 14.20 14.99
CA THR A 230 5.94 13.96 16.40
C THR A 230 6.72 14.87 17.34
N ARG A 231 8.04 14.96 17.15
CA ARG A 231 8.91 15.81 17.99
C ARG A 231 8.61 17.30 17.79
N MET A 232 8.42 17.73 16.57
CA MET A 232 8.11 19.13 16.25
C MET A 232 6.80 19.56 16.89
N VAL A 233 5.71 18.79 16.72
CA VAL A 233 4.40 19.10 17.29
C VAL A 233 4.44 19.11 18.82
N ARG A 234 5.19 18.19 19.44
CA ARG A 234 5.38 18.20 20.91
C ARG A 234 6.04 19.48 21.38
N ASN A 235 7.11 19.92 20.76
CA ASN A 235 7.81 21.15 21.10
C ASN A 235 6.91 22.38 20.90
N GLU A 236 6.11 22.43 19.83
CA GLU A 236 5.12 23.47 19.58
C GLU A 236 4.05 23.51 20.69
N GLN A 237 3.61 22.36 21.20
CA GLN A 237 2.62 22.26 22.28
C GLN A 237 3.21 22.67 23.64
N GLU A 238 4.45 22.29 23.93
CA GLU A 238 5.15 22.70 25.16
C GLU A 238 5.37 24.22 25.19
N ALA A 239 5.84 24.81 24.09
CA ALA A 239 6.01 26.26 23.99
C ALA A 239 4.72 27.06 24.19
N ARG A 240 3.56 26.52 23.81
CA ARG A 240 2.23 27.18 24.03
C ARG A 240 1.74 27.08 25.48
N ARG A 241 2.27 26.16 26.28
CA ARG A 241 1.88 26.00 27.70
C ARG A 241 2.68 26.91 28.63
N THR A 242 3.80 27.41 28.14
CA THR A 242 4.71 28.28 28.90
C THR A 242 4.44 29.78 28.68
N VAL A 243 3.51 30.13 27.81
CA VAL A 243 2.97 31.47 27.56
C VAL A 243 1.57 31.59 28.12
#